data_a4a69dd1a3d9d321f8c7ba5c83cbde99
#
_entry.id   a4a69dd1a3d9d321f8c7ba5c83cbde99
#
_cell.length_a   1.000
_cell.length_b   1.000
_cell.length_c   1.000
_cell.angle_alpha   90.00
_cell.angle_beta   90.00
_cell.angle_gamma   90.00
#
_symmetry.space_group_name_H-M   'P 1'
#
loop_
_entity.id
_entity.type
_entity.pdbx_description
1 polymer ?
#
loop_
_entity_poly.entity_id
_entity_poly.type
_entity_poly.pdbx_seq_one_letter_code
_entity_poly.pdbx_strand_id
1 'polypeptide(L)'
;MSKELYWLTLTAAMTGLFWLPYILDRIMVRGLMGAMANPSLSAPPQSRWAERQMLAHANAVENLIVFAPLVLTVNALGISTGATAAACAVYFWARLAHYLVFTFGIPVLRTLSFAVGFAAQAVLVLAIFKLI
;
A
#
# COMPACT_ATOMS: atom_id res chain seq x y z
N MET A 1 -22.49 4.35 0.02
CA MET A 1 -21.18 3.71 0.24
C MET A 1 -20.68 4.13 1.62
N SER A 2 -20.28 3.16 2.45
CA SER A 2 -19.72 3.48 3.78
C SER A 2 -18.39 4.19 3.67
N LYS A 3 -17.98 4.92 4.73
CA LYS A 3 -16.68 5.60 4.76
C LYS A 3 -15.52 4.60 4.67
N GLU A 4 -15.69 3.43 5.25
CA GLU A 4 -14.72 2.34 5.22
C GLU A 4 -14.50 1.83 3.80
N LEU A 5 -15.58 1.58 3.05
CA LEU A 5 -15.48 1.18 1.63
C LEU A 5 -14.89 2.27 0.75
N TYR A 6 -15.19 3.54 1.03
CA TYR A 6 -14.60 4.67 0.34
C TYR A 6 -13.06 4.65 0.46
N TRP A 7 -12.55 4.54 1.69
CA TRP A 7 -11.11 4.49 1.93
C TRP A 7 -10.45 3.21 1.38
N LEU A 8 -11.15 2.06 1.44
CA LEU A 8 -10.66 0.83 0.81
C LEU A 8 -10.52 1.02 -0.71
N THR A 9 -11.52 1.61 -1.35
CA THR A 9 -11.50 1.87 -2.80
C THR A 9 -10.34 2.79 -3.17
N LEU A 10 -10.14 3.88 -2.43
CA LEU A 10 -9.00 4.78 -2.65
C LEU A 10 -7.66 4.06 -2.44
N THR A 11 -7.54 3.22 -1.41
CA THR A 11 -6.32 2.45 -1.14
C THR A 11 -6.02 1.46 -2.26
N ALA A 12 -7.04 0.75 -2.74
CA ALA A 12 -6.89 -0.18 -3.85
C ALA A 12 -6.48 0.53 -5.15
N ALA A 13 -7.12 1.65 -5.47
CA ALA A 13 -6.80 2.47 -6.64
C ALA A 13 -5.36 3.03 -6.55
N MET A 14 -4.98 3.56 -5.40
CA MET A 14 -3.63 4.07 -5.15
C MET A 14 -2.59 2.96 -5.32
N THR A 15 -2.81 1.81 -4.70
CA THR A 15 -1.91 0.65 -4.81
C THR A 15 -1.78 0.18 -6.26
N GLY A 16 -2.89 0.18 -7.00
CA GLY A 16 -2.92 -0.14 -8.42
C GLY A 16 -2.15 0.83 -9.31
N LEU A 17 -1.87 2.05 -8.83
CA LEU A 17 -1.09 3.06 -9.58
C LEU A 17 0.39 3.10 -9.18
N PHE A 18 0.80 2.41 -8.12
CA PHE A 18 2.16 2.47 -7.58
C PHE A 18 3.25 1.95 -8.53
N TRP A 19 2.88 1.19 -9.55
CA TRP A 19 3.83 0.68 -10.54
C TRP A 19 4.31 1.74 -11.55
N LEU A 20 3.55 2.83 -11.73
CA LEU A 20 3.79 3.80 -12.79
C LEU A 20 5.20 4.43 -12.73
N PRO A 21 5.68 4.99 -11.62
CA PRO A 21 6.98 5.66 -11.63
C PRO A 21 8.13 4.70 -11.91
N TYR A 22 8.15 3.51 -11.31
CA TYR A 22 9.27 2.60 -11.52
C TYR A 22 9.23 1.90 -12.89
N ILE A 23 8.08 1.79 -13.54
CA ILE A 23 8.05 1.31 -14.94
C ILE A 23 8.59 2.38 -15.90
N LEU A 24 8.35 3.66 -15.63
CA LEU A 24 8.95 4.75 -16.40
C LEU A 24 10.47 4.75 -16.28
N ASP A 25 11.01 4.55 -15.08
CA ASP A 25 12.45 4.37 -14.88
C ASP A 25 12.98 3.17 -15.67
N ARG A 26 12.28 2.05 -15.67
CA ARG A 26 12.67 0.86 -16.47
C ARG A 26 12.75 1.17 -17.95
N ILE A 27 11.78 1.90 -18.49
CA ILE A 27 11.77 2.32 -19.89
C ILE A 27 12.96 3.26 -20.17
N MET A 28 13.26 4.20 -19.26
CA MET A 28 14.39 5.12 -19.41
C MET A 28 15.73 4.39 -19.38
N VAL A 29 15.90 3.37 -18.54
CA VAL A 29 17.16 2.64 -18.38
C VAL A 29 17.36 1.59 -19.47
N ARG A 30 16.30 0.89 -19.87
CA ARG A 30 16.38 -0.29 -20.76
C ARG A 30 15.80 -0.06 -22.14
N GLY A 31 15.17 1.10 -22.39
CA GLY A 31 14.35 1.36 -23.57
C GLY A 31 13.03 0.60 -23.52
N LEU A 32 12.10 0.95 -24.41
CA LEU A 32 10.75 0.36 -24.44
C LEU A 32 10.80 -1.17 -24.68
N MET A 33 11.61 -1.61 -25.64
CA MET A 33 11.73 -3.05 -25.95
C MET A 33 12.39 -3.81 -24.80
N GLY A 34 13.39 -3.24 -24.15
CA GLY A 34 14.04 -3.83 -22.98
C GLY A 34 13.11 -3.92 -21.76
N ALA A 35 12.24 -2.93 -21.58
CA ALA A 35 11.23 -2.93 -20.52
C ALA A 35 10.17 -4.02 -20.73
N MET A 36 9.83 -4.34 -21.97
CA MET A 36 8.86 -5.37 -22.34
C MET A 36 9.49 -6.75 -22.45
N ALA A 37 10.81 -6.87 -22.47
CA ALA A 37 11.50 -8.15 -22.58
C ALA A 37 11.29 -9.01 -21.31
N ASN A 38 11.54 -10.32 -21.45
CA ASN A 38 11.53 -11.21 -20.30
C ASN A 38 12.56 -10.78 -19.26
N PRO A 39 12.25 -10.89 -17.95
CA PRO A 39 13.20 -10.60 -16.90
C PRO A 39 14.52 -11.36 -17.08
N SER A 40 15.63 -10.67 -16.95
CA SER A 40 16.98 -11.23 -17.09
C SER A 40 17.92 -10.59 -16.08
N LEU A 41 18.78 -11.42 -15.46
CA LEU A 41 19.81 -10.95 -14.55
C LEU A 41 20.90 -10.12 -15.26
N SER A 42 21.04 -10.27 -16.58
CA SER A 42 21.97 -9.50 -17.41
C SER A 42 21.43 -8.14 -17.85
N ALA A 43 20.13 -7.86 -17.63
CA ALA A 43 19.55 -6.58 -17.97
C ALA A 43 20.14 -5.46 -17.08
N PRO A 44 20.32 -4.23 -17.61
CA PRO A 44 20.79 -3.09 -16.79
C PRO A 44 19.90 -2.89 -15.58
N PRO A 45 20.49 -2.72 -14.36
CA PRO A 45 19.71 -2.48 -13.16
C PRO A 45 19.00 -1.13 -13.23
N GLN A 46 17.81 -1.05 -12.64
CA GLN A 46 17.09 0.20 -12.52
C GLN A 46 17.75 1.14 -11.49
N SER A 47 17.29 2.38 -11.47
CA SER A 47 17.70 3.35 -10.46
C SER A 47 17.38 2.83 -9.05
N ARG A 48 18.21 3.16 -8.06
CA ARG A 48 18.03 2.67 -6.68
C ARG A 48 16.69 3.08 -6.07
N TRP A 49 16.21 4.28 -6.38
CA TRP A 49 14.89 4.71 -5.92
C TRP A 49 13.77 3.85 -6.51
N ALA A 50 13.90 3.45 -7.78
CA ALA A 50 12.91 2.60 -8.46
C ALA A 50 12.91 1.18 -7.88
N GLU A 51 14.07 0.63 -7.55
CA GLU A 51 14.18 -0.66 -6.87
C GLU A 51 13.51 -0.63 -5.50
N ARG A 52 13.76 0.44 -4.71
CA ARG A 52 13.06 0.63 -3.43
C ARG A 52 11.56 0.79 -3.61
N GLN A 53 11.13 1.48 -4.65
CA GLN A 53 9.72 1.68 -4.96
C GLN A 53 9.01 0.38 -5.34
N MET A 54 9.68 -0.52 -6.07
CA MET A 54 9.15 -1.86 -6.35
C MET A 54 8.94 -2.66 -5.06
N LEU A 55 9.87 -2.60 -4.13
CA LEU A 55 9.72 -3.24 -2.82
C LEU A 55 8.60 -2.60 -2.00
N ALA A 56 8.46 -1.28 -2.04
CA ALA A 56 7.38 -0.56 -1.38
C ALA A 56 6.01 -0.94 -1.96
N HIS A 57 5.92 -1.09 -3.28
CA HIS A 57 4.69 -1.55 -3.95
C HIS A 57 4.35 -2.98 -3.55
N ALA A 58 5.30 -3.91 -3.58
CA ALA A 58 5.10 -5.28 -3.12
C ALA A 58 4.60 -5.33 -1.67
N ASN A 59 5.20 -4.55 -0.78
CA ASN A 59 4.76 -4.44 0.62
C ASN A 59 3.34 -3.85 0.73
N ALA A 60 2.97 -2.88 -0.10
CA ALA A 60 1.62 -2.32 -0.13
C ALA A 60 0.59 -3.39 -0.54
N VAL A 61 0.89 -4.21 -1.55
CA VAL A 61 0.02 -5.32 -1.98
C VAL A 61 -0.13 -6.37 -0.88
N GLU A 62 0.96 -6.78 -0.23
CA GLU A 62 0.94 -7.74 0.88
C GLU A 62 0.06 -7.26 2.05
N ASN A 63 0.15 -5.98 2.41
CA ASN A 63 -0.68 -5.40 3.45
C ASN A 63 -2.14 -5.22 3.03
N LEU A 64 -2.41 -4.94 1.75
CA LEU A 64 -3.77 -4.84 1.22
C LEU A 64 -4.51 -6.18 1.30
N ILE A 65 -3.81 -7.29 1.15
CA ILE A 65 -4.38 -8.64 1.32
C ILE A 65 -4.97 -8.83 2.73
N VAL A 66 -4.43 -8.17 3.74
CA VAL A 66 -4.96 -8.19 5.11
C VAL A 66 -6.03 -7.11 5.30
N PHE A 67 -5.76 -5.89 4.86
CA PHE A 67 -6.65 -4.75 5.07
C PHE A 67 -8.01 -4.90 4.37
N ALA A 68 -8.01 -5.30 3.10
CA ALA A 68 -9.23 -5.39 2.31
C ALA A 68 -10.26 -6.38 2.90
N PRO A 69 -9.90 -7.62 3.28
CA PRO A 69 -10.83 -8.52 3.93
C PRO A 69 -11.38 -7.97 5.26
N LEU A 70 -10.56 -7.28 6.06
CA LEU A 70 -11.02 -6.67 7.31
C LEU A 70 -12.08 -5.61 7.06
N VAL A 71 -11.87 -4.72 6.09
CA VAL A 71 -12.85 -3.69 5.73
C VAL A 71 -14.13 -4.31 5.19
N LEU A 72 -14.01 -5.33 4.33
CA LEU A 72 -15.17 -6.03 3.78
C LEU A 72 -15.96 -6.75 4.88
N THR A 73 -15.29 -7.34 5.87
CA THR A 73 -15.93 -7.97 7.03
C THR A 73 -16.66 -6.93 7.89
N VAL A 74 -16.03 -5.81 8.20
CA VAL A 74 -16.65 -4.68 8.90
C VAL A 74 -17.91 -4.23 8.19
N ASN A 75 -17.84 -4.06 6.86
CA ASN A 75 -19.00 -3.68 6.06
C ASN A 75 -20.11 -4.75 6.02
N ALA A 76 -19.74 -6.02 5.87
CA ALA A 76 -20.69 -7.14 5.84
C ALA A 76 -21.44 -7.31 7.18
N LEU A 77 -20.77 -7.01 8.30
CA LEU A 77 -21.36 -7.02 9.63
C LEU A 77 -22.17 -5.76 9.96
N GLY A 78 -22.26 -4.80 9.05
CA GLY A 78 -22.95 -3.53 9.27
C GLY A 78 -22.26 -2.63 10.30
N ILE A 79 -20.99 -2.86 10.60
CA ILE A 79 -20.22 -2.04 11.53
C ILE A 79 -19.72 -0.79 10.79
N SER A 80 -20.13 0.39 11.28
CA SER A 80 -19.62 1.66 10.77
C SER A 80 -19.59 2.66 11.92
N THR A 81 -18.43 2.85 12.50
CA THR A 81 -18.20 3.73 13.64
C THR A 81 -17.18 4.81 13.29
N GLY A 82 -17.08 5.83 14.14
CA GLY A 82 -16.00 6.84 14.00
C GLY A 82 -14.60 6.20 14.04
N ALA A 83 -14.43 5.16 14.86
CA ALA A 83 -13.16 4.44 14.98
C ALA A 83 -12.81 3.66 13.72
N THR A 84 -13.76 2.89 13.15
CA THR A 84 -13.52 2.11 11.93
C THR A 84 -13.28 3.00 10.71
N ALA A 85 -14.04 4.07 10.57
CA ALA A 85 -13.85 5.05 9.49
C ALA A 85 -12.50 5.78 9.60
N ALA A 86 -12.12 6.19 10.82
CA ALA A 86 -10.82 6.82 11.07
C ALA A 86 -9.66 5.85 10.82
N ALA A 87 -9.77 4.59 11.25
CA ALA A 87 -8.76 3.57 11.00
C ALA A 87 -8.52 3.37 9.49
N CYS A 88 -9.57 3.31 8.69
CA CYS A 88 -9.45 3.19 7.23
C CYS A 88 -8.77 4.41 6.60
N ALA A 89 -9.10 5.62 7.04
CA ALA A 89 -8.44 6.85 6.59
C ALA A 89 -6.95 6.86 6.98
N VAL A 90 -6.63 6.53 8.23
CA VAL A 90 -5.25 6.45 8.74
C VAL A 90 -4.46 5.41 7.96
N TYR A 91 -5.05 4.25 7.66
CA TYR A 91 -4.39 3.23 6.85
C TYR A 91 -4.00 3.77 5.47
N PHE A 92 -4.92 4.42 4.77
CA PHE A 92 -4.64 5.00 3.46
C PHE A 92 -3.43 5.94 3.50
N TRP A 93 -3.43 6.91 4.42
CA TRP A 93 -2.35 7.88 4.54
C TRP A 93 -1.03 7.26 5.00
N ALA A 94 -1.09 6.29 5.91
CA ALA A 94 0.09 5.54 6.36
C ALA A 94 0.72 4.75 5.20
N ARG A 95 -0.07 4.14 4.32
CA ARG A 95 0.44 3.40 3.16
C ARG A 95 1.04 4.33 2.11
N LEU A 96 0.43 5.48 1.86
CA LEU A 96 1.01 6.50 0.98
C LEU A 96 2.35 7.02 1.56
N ALA A 97 2.37 7.38 2.83
CA ALA A 97 3.60 7.82 3.50
C ALA A 97 4.69 6.73 3.45
N HIS A 98 4.35 5.47 3.73
CA HIS A 98 5.27 4.34 3.66
C HIS A 98 5.88 4.19 2.25
N TYR A 99 5.06 4.26 1.22
CA TYR A 99 5.51 4.18 -0.17
C TYR A 99 6.50 5.30 -0.51
N LEU A 100 6.21 6.54 -0.12
CA LEU A 100 7.07 7.68 -0.39
C LEU A 100 8.39 7.61 0.39
N VAL A 101 8.35 7.36 1.71
CA VAL A 101 9.57 7.31 2.52
C VAL A 101 10.45 6.11 2.18
N PHE A 102 9.85 5.00 1.76
CA PHE A 102 10.60 3.84 1.28
C PHE A 102 11.32 4.18 -0.03
N THR A 103 10.63 4.83 -0.97
CA THR A 103 11.20 5.29 -2.24
C THR A 103 12.40 6.20 -2.00
N PHE A 104 12.30 7.16 -1.09
CA PHE A 104 13.39 8.08 -0.73
C PHE A 104 14.46 7.47 0.18
N GLY A 105 14.28 6.25 0.66
CA GLY A 105 15.26 5.52 1.43
C GLY A 105 15.41 5.99 2.88
N ILE A 106 14.31 6.38 3.54
CA ILE A 106 14.28 6.85 4.92
C ILE A 106 13.85 5.70 5.85
N PRO A 107 14.77 4.97 6.52
CA PRO A 107 14.45 3.70 7.17
C PRO A 107 13.57 3.83 8.41
N VAL A 108 13.78 4.80 9.26
CA VAL A 108 13.02 4.98 10.51
C VAL A 108 11.57 5.35 10.22
N LEU A 109 11.34 6.33 9.34
CA LEU A 109 9.99 6.75 8.93
C LEU A 109 9.26 5.63 8.18
N ARG A 110 9.98 4.80 7.43
CA ARG A 110 9.44 3.59 6.81
C ARG A 110 8.84 2.65 7.85
N THR A 111 9.57 2.36 8.92
CA THR A 111 9.12 1.48 9.99
C THR A 111 7.95 2.08 10.77
N LEU A 112 8.00 3.38 11.07
CA LEU A 112 6.91 4.06 11.78
C LEU A 112 5.63 4.10 10.96
N SER A 113 5.69 4.43 9.67
CA SER A 113 4.51 4.44 8.80
C SER A 113 3.92 3.04 8.61
N PHE A 114 4.76 2.00 8.56
CA PHE A 114 4.29 0.62 8.58
C PHE A 114 3.54 0.32 9.89
N ALA A 115 4.11 0.66 11.04
CA ALA A 115 3.49 0.42 12.35
C ALA A 115 2.14 1.13 12.49
N VAL A 116 2.00 2.35 11.98
CA VAL A 116 0.72 3.09 11.97
C VAL A 116 -0.33 2.34 11.12
N GLY A 117 0.06 1.86 9.94
CA GLY A 117 -0.83 1.04 9.10
C GLY A 117 -1.27 -0.26 9.79
N PHE A 118 -0.35 -0.93 10.47
CA PHE A 118 -0.66 -2.12 11.27
C PHE A 118 -1.62 -1.81 12.43
N ALA A 119 -1.40 -0.70 13.15
CA ALA A 119 -2.30 -0.29 14.22
C ALA A 119 -3.73 -0.02 13.71
N ALA A 120 -3.86 0.59 12.52
CA ALA A 120 -5.16 0.78 11.89
C ALA A 120 -5.87 -0.55 11.58
N GLN A 121 -5.14 -1.56 11.09
CA GLN A 121 -5.70 -2.91 10.91
C GLN A 121 -6.13 -3.53 12.25
N ALA A 122 -5.34 -3.36 13.31
CA ALA A 122 -5.69 -3.84 14.65
C ALA A 122 -7.01 -3.24 15.16
N VAL A 123 -7.25 -1.94 14.92
CA VAL A 123 -8.52 -1.29 15.26
C VAL A 123 -9.70 -1.99 14.57
N LEU A 124 -9.59 -2.34 13.29
CA LEU A 124 -10.65 -3.06 12.57
C LEU A 124 -10.90 -4.46 13.17
N VAL A 125 -9.84 -5.17 13.53
CA VAL A 125 -9.96 -6.48 14.18
C VAL A 125 -10.70 -6.34 15.53
N LEU A 126 -10.31 -5.36 16.35
CA LEU A 126 -10.96 -5.13 17.64
C LEU A 126 -12.45 -4.78 17.49
N ALA A 127 -12.79 -3.98 16.48
CA ALA A 127 -14.18 -3.63 16.18
C ALA A 127 -15.00 -4.86 15.73
N ILE A 128 -14.43 -5.73 14.89
CA ILE A 128 -15.09 -6.97 14.44
C ILE A 128 -15.41 -7.89 15.63
N PHE A 129 -14.49 -8.01 16.58
CA PHE A 129 -14.69 -8.81 17.80
C PHE A 129 -15.45 -8.07 18.92
N LYS A 130 -15.95 -6.86 18.64
CA LYS A 130 -16.71 -6.03 19.60
C LYS A 130 -15.94 -5.74 20.89
N LEU A 131 -14.64 -5.53 20.77
CA LEU A 131 -13.76 -5.17 21.88
C LEU A 131 -13.63 -3.65 22.02
N ILE A 132 -14.07 -2.91 21.02
CA ILE A 132 -14.19 -1.45 21.00
C ILE A 132 -15.48 -1.05 20.31
#